data_a9a14686c999e1e67ee998de147d991f
#
_entry.id   a9a14686c999e1e67ee998de147d991f
#
_cell.length_a   1.000
_cell.length_b   1.000
_cell.length_c   1.000
_cell.angle_alpha   90.00
_cell.angle_beta   90.00
_cell.angle_gamma   90.00
#
_symmetry.space_group_name_H-M   'P 1'
#
loop_
_entity.id
_entity.type
_entity.pdbx_description
1 polymer ?
#
loop_
_entity_poly.entity_id
_entity_poly.type
_entity_poly.pdbx_seq_one_letter_code
_entity_poly.pdbx_strand_id
1 'polypeptide(L)'
;CMINVVVWIEQSLGLPSYRPTMKVPLWVPVAGTIGSLLVMFIINPVAALMAGVSILFFYKFLIMKKFPSKRGDSRSGLFTALAEWATKMTNRLSPKKALRVWQPDLLIPVVSASEVRSSYKLIHSLIYPKGSIKMIGFATSNRTKRLAEYLDILTENFKKAEIITSSTLIKGKDLTETMAVSMQALSASFFRPNTLFITLEDNANLDKNYNDIVLRAAEFGFGVVVYVPYGKVGLGLENRLNLWLTNVPQDWQTKMHVGNNDLGILSSLLIQKNWKCKLRVLLTKNDQGEAPFNPWNIQKLYDMVRFPANTTHQILPNDRDEAIEESPSADLNIMEIPDKANMKDLREMAKKLKTSCLFTLDSGNESALV
;
A
#
# COMPACT_ATOMS: atom_id res chain seq x y z
N CYS A 1 17.56 -22.46 32.78
CA CYS A 1 16.88 -21.23 32.32
C CYS A 1 16.40 -21.39 30.88
N MET A 2 17.29 -21.61 29.89
CA MET A 2 16.93 -21.71 28.44
C MET A 2 15.87 -22.78 28.14
N ILE A 3 15.99 -23.98 28.73
CA ILE A 3 15.04 -25.08 28.52
C ILE A 3 13.63 -24.68 28.98
N ASN A 4 13.51 -24.02 30.13
CA ASN A 4 12.22 -23.55 30.66
C ASN A 4 11.58 -22.51 29.74
N VAL A 5 12.38 -21.60 29.14
CA VAL A 5 11.90 -20.62 28.17
C VAL A 5 11.38 -21.30 26.91
N VAL A 6 12.12 -22.29 26.39
CA VAL A 6 11.69 -23.05 25.19
C VAL A 6 10.40 -23.81 25.49
N VAL A 7 10.31 -24.51 26.59
CA VAL A 7 9.09 -25.23 27.01
C VAL A 7 7.90 -24.28 27.18
N TRP A 8 8.12 -23.13 27.80
CA TRP A 8 7.07 -22.11 27.93
C TRP A 8 6.57 -21.60 26.57
N ILE A 9 7.50 -21.31 25.67
CA ILE A 9 7.16 -20.85 24.30
C ILE A 9 6.38 -21.93 23.55
N GLU A 10 6.85 -23.17 23.53
CA GLU A 10 6.19 -24.29 22.83
C GLU A 10 4.80 -24.59 23.40
N GLN A 11 4.63 -24.53 24.71
CA GLN A 11 3.33 -24.67 25.37
C GLN A 11 2.39 -23.50 25.06
N SER A 12 2.91 -22.27 25.06
CA SER A 12 2.12 -21.06 24.77
C SER A 12 1.65 -21.02 23.33
N LEU A 13 2.43 -21.58 22.40
CA LEU A 13 2.11 -21.67 20.98
C LEU A 13 1.05 -22.73 20.67
N GLY A 14 0.82 -23.68 21.58
CA GLY A 14 -0.18 -24.74 21.36
C GLY A 14 0.07 -25.57 20.08
N LEU A 15 1.35 -25.73 19.69
CA LEU A 15 1.69 -26.40 18.44
C LEU A 15 1.26 -27.87 18.47
N PRO A 16 0.59 -28.39 17.41
CA PRO A 16 0.19 -29.80 17.35
C PRO A 16 1.38 -30.78 17.40
N SER A 17 2.58 -30.30 17.06
CA SER A 17 3.82 -31.06 17.14
C SER A 17 4.36 -31.26 18.56
N TYR A 18 3.97 -30.36 19.48
CA TYR A 18 4.36 -30.43 20.89
C TYR A 18 3.30 -31.19 21.69
N ARG A 19 3.55 -32.49 21.95
CA ARG A 19 2.65 -33.37 22.71
C ARG A 19 3.41 -33.93 23.92
N PRO A 20 3.57 -33.19 25.00
CA PRO A 20 4.24 -33.68 26.17
C PRO A 20 3.42 -34.78 26.83
N THR A 21 4.10 -35.83 27.30
CA THR A 21 3.48 -36.95 28.05
C THR A 21 2.90 -36.50 29.38
N MET A 22 3.47 -35.47 29.98
CA MET A 22 2.95 -34.82 31.20
C MET A 22 2.48 -33.38 30.89
N LYS A 23 1.24 -33.05 31.23
CA LYS A 23 0.72 -31.69 31.12
C LYS A 23 1.14 -30.87 32.35
N VAL A 24 2.08 -29.97 32.14
CA VAL A 24 2.55 -29.03 33.19
C VAL A 24 1.84 -27.69 33.03
N PRO A 25 1.31 -27.07 34.09
CA PRO A 25 0.69 -25.74 34.00
C PRO A 25 1.69 -24.68 33.48
N LEU A 26 1.22 -23.73 32.69
CA LEU A 26 2.05 -22.68 32.05
C LEU A 26 2.89 -21.85 33.03
N TRP A 27 2.42 -21.68 34.26
CA TRP A 27 3.16 -20.90 35.28
C TRP A 27 4.44 -21.59 35.75
N VAL A 28 4.55 -22.94 35.66
CA VAL A 28 5.72 -23.71 36.15
C VAL A 28 6.98 -23.38 35.35
N PRO A 29 7.02 -23.44 34.02
CA PRO A 29 8.19 -23.03 33.25
C PRO A 29 8.52 -21.53 33.45
N VAL A 30 7.52 -20.66 33.62
CA VAL A 30 7.73 -19.24 33.92
C VAL A 30 8.41 -19.05 35.27
N ALA A 31 7.89 -19.69 36.34
CA ALA A 31 8.48 -19.64 37.66
C ALA A 31 9.92 -20.20 37.64
N GLY A 32 10.15 -21.29 36.96
CA GLY A 32 11.49 -21.87 36.79
C GLY A 32 12.46 -20.96 36.03
N THR A 33 11.98 -20.18 35.06
CA THR A 33 12.79 -19.19 34.35
C THR A 33 13.16 -18.02 35.28
N ILE A 34 12.16 -17.45 35.96
CA ILE A 34 12.38 -16.34 36.88
C ILE A 34 13.29 -16.75 38.02
N GLY A 35 13.05 -17.91 38.62
CA GLY A 35 13.87 -18.43 39.70
C GLY A 35 15.33 -18.66 39.30
N SER A 36 15.58 -19.26 38.12
CA SER A 36 16.95 -19.43 37.64
C SER A 36 17.65 -18.12 37.29
N LEU A 37 16.95 -17.11 36.76
CA LEU A 37 17.50 -15.79 36.57
C LEU A 37 17.86 -15.10 37.87
N LEU A 38 16.98 -15.15 38.89
CA LEU A 38 17.23 -14.60 40.19
C LEU A 38 18.48 -15.24 40.83
N VAL A 39 18.58 -16.56 40.80
CA VAL A 39 19.75 -17.27 41.34
C VAL A 39 21.04 -16.84 40.62
N MET A 40 21.02 -16.73 39.31
CA MET A 40 22.18 -16.27 38.54
C MET A 40 22.62 -14.86 38.95
N PHE A 41 21.66 -13.92 39.13
CA PHE A 41 21.98 -12.58 39.58
C PHE A 41 22.49 -12.50 41.01
N ILE A 42 21.98 -13.35 41.92
CA ILE A 42 22.44 -13.42 43.33
C ILE A 42 23.87 -13.95 43.42
N ILE A 43 24.20 -14.99 42.60
CA ILE A 43 25.53 -15.60 42.66
C ILE A 43 26.58 -14.68 42.01
N ASN A 44 26.35 -14.20 40.81
CA ASN A 44 27.29 -13.29 40.16
C ASN A 44 26.57 -12.44 39.10
N PRO A 45 26.24 -11.16 39.38
CA PRO A 45 25.51 -10.31 38.46
C PRO A 45 26.30 -9.97 37.19
N VAL A 46 27.62 -9.88 37.26
CA VAL A 46 28.48 -9.60 36.11
C VAL A 46 28.49 -10.78 35.13
N ALA A 47 28.66 -12.00 35.65
CA ALA A 47 28.60 -13.22 34.83
C ALA A 47 27.20 -13.41 34.22
N ALA A 48 26.13 -13.09 34.93
CA ALA A 48 24.77 -13.14 34.44
C ALA A 48 24.54 -12.18 33.25
N LEU A 49 25.04 -10.94 33.35
CA LEU A 49 24.98 -9.96 32.26
C LEU A 49 25.80 -10.41 31.03
N MET A 50 27.04 -10.88 31.26
CA MET A 50 27.89 -11.36 30.17
C MET A 50 27.24 -12.56 29.45
N ALA A 51 26.65 -13.50 30.17
CA ALA A 51 25.92 -14.62 29.58
C ALA A 51 24.72 -14.13 28.78
N GLY A 52 23.95 -13.16 29.26
CA GLY A 52 22.83 -12.56 28.55
C GLY A 52 23.26 -11.89 27.24
N VAL A 53 24.32 -11.08 27.30
CA VAL A 53 24.88 -10.43 26.08
C VAL A 53 25.38 -11.47 25.07
N SER A 54 26.07 -12.51 25.55
CA SER A 54 26.55 -13.60 24.68
C SER A 54 25.39 -14.35 24.02
N ILE A 55 24.31 -14.64 24.73
CA ILE A 55 23.12 -15.29 24.18
C ILE A 55 22.47 -14.39 23.10
N LEU A 56 22.33 -13.10 23.36
CA LEU A 56 21.78 -12.14 22.39
C LEU A 56 22.68 -12.02 21.13
N PHE A 57 24.00 -12.02 21.32
CA PHE A 57 24.96 -11.99 20.24
C PHE A 57 24.85 -13.24 19.36
N PHE A 58 24.87 -14.45 19.98
CA PHE A 58 24.68 -15.70 19.27
C PHE A 58 23.33 -15.77 18.58
N TYR A 59 22.26 -15.31 19.19
CA TYR A 59 20.95 -15.24 18.58
C TYR A 59 20.95 -14.36 17.33
N LYS A 60 21.52 -13.13 17.43
CA LYS A 60 21.67 -12.23 16.28
C LYS A 60 22.54 -12.85 15.18
N PHE A 61 23.65 -13.47 15.55
CA PHE A 61 24.54 -14.15 14.61
C PHE A 61 23.83 -15.31 13.86
N LEU A 62 23.04 -16.11 14.57
CA LEU A 62 22.26 -17.20 13.98
C LEU A 62 21.13 -16.68 13.06
N ILE A 63 20.53 -15.53 13.36
CA ILE A 63 19.55 -14.90 12.48
C ILE A 63 20.23 -14.41 11.18
N MET A 64 21.40 -13.83 11.26
CA MET A 64 22.14 -13.34 10.10
C MET A 64 22.63 -14.48 9.20
N LYS A 65 23.06 -15.61 9.79
CA LYS A 65 23.35 -16.84 9.04
C LYS A 65 22.06 -17.59 8.75
N LYS A 66 21.48 -17.36 7.57
CA LYS A 66 20.32 -18.10 7.04
C LYS A 66 20.70 -19.59 6.84
N PHE A 67 20.55 -20.41 7.86
CA PHE A 67 20.67 -21.85 7.68
C PHE A 67 19.43 -22.38 6.96
N PRO A 68 19.55 -23.07 5.82
CA PRO A 68 18.42 -23.69 5.16
C PRO A 68 17.94 -24.88 6.02
N SER A 69 16.86 -24.66 6.75
CA SER A 69 16.20 -25.75 7.49
C SER A 69 15.11 -26.38 6.64
N LYS A 70 15.21 -27.66 6.37
CA LYS A 70 14.18 -28.46 5.68
C LYS A 70 12.95 -28.78 6.56
N ARG A 71 12.98 -28.50 7.84
CA ARG A 71 11.84 -28.63 8.79
C ARG A 71 11.40 -27.24 9.18
N GLY A 72 10.07 -27.02 9.26
CA GLY A 72 9.47 -25.73 9.63
C GLY A 72 10.21 -25.10 10.82
N ASP A 73 10.76 -23.92 10.62
CA ASP A 73 11.58 -23.22 11.60
C ASP A 73 10.68 -22.84 12.80
N SER A 74 11.03 -23.28 14.00
CA SER A 74 10.34 -22.93 15.25
C SER A 74 10.19 -21.39 15.43
N ARG A 75 11.07 -20.61 14.76
CA ARG A 75 11.03 -19.15 14.72
C ARG A 75 9.82 -18.64 13.94
N SER A 76 9.47 -19.28 12.82
CA SER A 76 8.28 -18.92 12.05
C SER A 76 7.01 -19.14 12.88
N GLY A 77 6.99 -20.18 13.73
CA GLY A 77 5.91 -20.46 14.67
C GLY A 77 5.74 -19.34 15.72
N LEU A 78 6.85 -18.83 16.28
CA LEU A 78 6.80 -17.71 17.23
C LEU A 78 6.25 -16.43 16.60
N PHE A 79 6.75 -16.05 15.42
CA PHE A 79 6.27 -14.88 14.70
C PHE A 79 4.82 -15.01 14.24
N THR A 80 4.41 -16.23 13.82
CA THR A 80 3.01 -16.51 13.48
C THR A 80 2.10 -16.37 14.69
N ALA A 81 2.49 -16.89 15.86
CA ALA A 81 1.70 -16.75 17.08
C ALA A 81 1.64 -15.30 17.57
N LEU A 82 2.74 -14.53 17.45
CA LEU A 82 2.76 -13.10 17.75
C LEU A 82 1.84 -12.33 16.79
N ALA A 83 1.86 -12.64 15.51
CA ALA A 83 0.96 -12.06 14.52
C ALA A 83 -0.51 -12.42 14.82
N GLU A 84 -0.79 -13.66 15.20
CA GLU A 84 -2.14 -14.10 15.60
C GLU A 84 -2.61 -13.36 16.87
N TRP A 85 -1.75 -13.25 17.87
CA TRP A 85 -2.05 -12.49 19.09
C TRP A 85 -2.33 -11.01 18.76
N ALA A 86 -1.47 -10.38 17.95
CA ALA A 86 -1.65 -8.99 17.52
C ALA A 86 -2.96 -8.80 16.75
N THR A 87 -3.31 -9.77 15.89
CA THR A 87 -4.59 -9.77 15.15
C THR A 87 -5.78 -9.86 16.10
N LYS A 88 -5.75 -10.77 17.07
CA LYS A 88 -6.80 -10.90 18.09
C LYS A 88 -6.94 -9.61 18.92
N MET A 89 -5.82 -8.99 19.28
CA MET A 89 -5.82 -7.74 20.02
C MET A 89 -6.39 -6.59 19.20
N THR A 90 -5.99 -6.47 17.93
CA THR A 90 -6.52 -5.46 17.01
C THR A 90 -8.04 -5.61 16.83
N ASN A 91 -8.53 -6.83 16.67
CA ASN A 91 -9.97 -7.09 16.56
C ASN A 91 -10.75 -6.75 17.84
N ARG A 92 -10.13 -6.88 19.03
CA ARG A 92 -10.73 -6.45 20.29
C ARG A 92 -10.75 -4.94 20.48
N LEU A 93 -9.70 -4.25 19.99
CA LEU A 93 -9.51 -2.82 20.14
C LEU A 93 -10.17 -2.00 19.04
N SER A 94 -10.52 -2.63 17.89
CA SER A 94 -11.17 -1.92 16.79
C SER A 94 -12.66 -1.76 17.08
N PRO A 95 -13.12 -0.59 17.54
CA PRO A 95 -14.54 -0.24 17.43
C PRO A 95 -14.87 -0.19 15.93
N LYS A 96 -16.08 -0.54 15.56
CA LYS A 96 -16.60 -0.69 14.18
C LYS A 96 -16.37 0.48 13.21
N LYS A 97 -15.77 1.58 13.67
CA LYS A 97 -15.39 2.81 12.91
C LYS A 97 -14.17 3.52 13.48
N ALA A 98 -13.13 2.83 13.94
CA ALA A 98 -11.90 3.54 14.20
C ALA A 98 -11.40 4.10 12.86
N LEU A 99 -11.27 5.42 12.79
CA LEU A 99 -10.56 6.14 11.72
C LEU A 99 -9.12 5.59 11.69
N ARG A 100 -8.90 4.51 10.95
CA ARG A 100 -7.53 4.08 10.68
C ARG A 100 -6.89 5.19 9.87
N VAL A 101 -5.74 5.62 10.31
CA VAL A 101 -4.88 6.46 9.46
C VAL A 101 -4.78 5.73 8.11
N TRP A 102 -5.26 6.37 7.05
CA TRP A 102 -5.24 5.78 5.71
C TRP A 102 -3.80 5.42 5.33
N GLN A 103 -3.63 4.23 4.81
CA GLN A 103 -2.37 3.78 4.21
C GLN A 103 -2.69 3.00 2.94
N PRO A 104 -1.86 3.04 1.91
CA PRO A 104 -2.14 2.38 0.66
C PRO A 104 -1.94 0.86 0.79
N ASP A 105 -3.03 0.12 0.78
CA ASP A 105 -3.04 -1.34 0.66
C ASP A 105 -3.54 -1.68 -0.75
N LEU A 106 -2.59 -1.94 -1.67
CA LEU A 106 -2.88 -2.07 -3.09
C LEU A 106 -3.34 -3.47 -3.48
N LEU A 107 -4.38 -3.51 -4.32
CA LEU A 107 -4.76 -4.66 -5.11
C LEU A 107 -4.37 -4.41 -6.57
N ILE A 108 -3.54 -5.27 -7.14
CA ILE A 108 -2.98 -5.09 -8.49
C ILE A 108 -3.39 -6.27 -9.37
N PRO A 109 -4.27 -6.07 -10.37
CA PRO A 109 -4.49 -7.06 -11.42
C PRO A 109 -3.25 -7.14 -12.31
N VAL A 110 -2.79 -8.35 -12.62
CA VAL A 110 -1.63 -8.59 -13.46
C VAL A 110 -2.01 -9.55 -14.58
N VAL A 111 -2.09 -9.03 -15.79
CA VAL A 111 -2.37 -9.82 -16.98
C VAL A 111 -1.08 -10.09 -17.78
N SER A 112 -0.14 -9.15 -17.71
CA SER A 112 1.17 -9.26 -18.36
C SER A 112 2.31 -8.83 -17.42
N ALA A 113 3.50 -9.33 -17.72
CA ALA A 113 4.70 -8.99 -16.98
C ALA A 113 5.14 -7.52 -17.17
N SER A 114 4.79 -6.91 -18.30
CA SER A 114 5.15 -5.52 -18.63
C SER A 114 4.44 -4.53 -17.73
N GLU A 115 3.18 -4.77 -17.36
CA GLU A 115 2.35 -3.86 -16.55
C GLU A 115 3.00 -3.48 -15.22
N VAL A 116 3.47 -4.48 -14.47
CA VAL A 116 4.08 -4.20 -13.16
C VAL A 116 5.51 -3.71 -13.30
N ARG A 117 6.22 -4.13 -14.36
CA ARG A 117 7.59 -3.67 -14.61
C ARG A 117 7.65 -2.17 -14.88
N SER A 118 6.71 -1.65 -15.67
CA SER A 118 6.64 -0.22 -16.00
C SER A 118 6.24 0.64 -14.81
N SER A 119 5.48 0.09 -13.87
CA SER A 119 4.95 0.79 -12.69
C SER A 119 5.69 0.49 -11.39
N TYR A 120 6.71 -0.40 -11.39
CA TYR A 120 7.38 -0.87 -10.17
C TYR A 120 7.87 0.27 -9.26
N LYS A 121 8.59 1.24 -9.81
CA LYS A 121 9.10 2.40 -9.05
C LYS A 121 7.97 3.23 -8.45
N LEU A 122 6.90 3.45 -9.20
CA LEU A 122 5.76 4.22 -8.75
C LEU A 122 5.01 3.49 -7.64
N ILE A 123 4.76 2.20 -7.81
CA ILE A 123 4.14 1.36 -6.76
C ILE A 123 4.98 1.40 -5.49
N HIS A 124 6.31 1.25 -5.61
CA HIS A 124 7.20 1.36 -4.46
C HIS A 124 7.07 2.74 -3.78
N SER A 125 7.03 3.82 -4.56
CA SER A 125 6.93 5.19 -4.03
C SER A 125 5.59 5.48 -3.36
N LEU A 126 4.51 4.83 -3.78
CA LEU A 126 3.19 4.94 -3.15
C LEU A 126 3.11 4.19 -1.82
N ILE A 127 3.81 3.06 -1.69
CA ILE A 127 3.62 2.16 -0.54
C ILE A 127 4.65 2.36 0.55
N TYR A 128 5.90 2.67 0.19
CA TYR A 128 6.98 2.79 1.18
C TYR A 128 6.77 4.02 2.09
N PRO A 129 6.99 3.91 3.41
CA PRO A 129 7.46 2.74 4.18
C PRO A 129 6.34 1.85 4.76
N LYS A 130 5.07 2.22 4.58
CA LYS A 130 3.93 1.51 5.18
C LYS A 130 2.85 1.27 4.14
N GLY A 131 2.49 0.02 3.96
CA GLY A 131 1.46 -0.43 3.05
C GLY A 131 1.67 -1.88 2.65
N SER A 132 0.75 -2.43 1.90
CA SER A 132 0.83 -3.81 1.43
C SER A 132 0.43 -3.94 -0.04
N ILE A 133 0.90 -5.01 -0.68
CA ILE A 133 0.58 -5.33 -2.07
C ILE A 133 -0.06 -6.72 -2.14
N LYS A 134 -1.20 -6.80 -2.81
CA LYS A 134 -1.79 -8.07 -3.24
C LYS A 134 -1.87 -8.08 -4.77
N MET A 135 -1.11 -8.95 -5.41
CA MET A 135 -1.12 -9.12 -6.85
C MET A 135 -2.01 -10.29 -7.24
N ILE A 136 -2.98 -10.05 -8.11
CA ILE A 136 -3.84 -11.09 -8.69
C ILE A 136 -3.43 -11.28 -10.14
N GLY A 137 -2.69 -12.35 -10.40
CA GLY A 137 -2.39 -12.76 -11.76
C GLY A 137 -3.61 -13.41 -12.41
N PHE A 138 -3.95 -12.95 -13.61
CA PHE A 138 -4.99 -13.54 -14.42
C PHE A 138 -4.36 -14.27 -15.63
N ALA A 139 -4.64 -15.56 -15.75
CA ALA A 139 -4.13 -16.35 -16.85
C ALA A 139 -5.23 -17.15 -17.54
N THR A 140 -5.26 -17.10 -18.86
CA THR A 140 -5.87 -18.11 -19.71
C THR A 140 -4.91 -19.27 -19.90
N SER A 141 -5.39 -20.48 -20.19
CA SER A 141 -4.68 -21.78 -20.08
C SER A 141 -3.22 -21.86 -20.56
N ASN A 142 -2.81 -21.07 -21.55
CA ASN A 142 -1.49 -21.23 -22.20
C ASN A 142 -0.34 -20.38 -21.62
N ARG A 143 -0.62 -19.39 -20.76
CA ARG A 143 0.41 -18.46 -20.21
C ARG A 143 0.65 -18.61 -18.70
N THR A 144 0.04 -19.60 -18.08
CA THR A 144 -0.03 -19.76 -16.62
C THR A 144 1.34 -19.89 -15.96
N LYS A 145 2.24 -20.74 -16.49
CA LYS A 145 3.53 -21.01 -15.84
C LYS A 145 4.47 -19.82 -15.85
N ARG A 146 4.60 -19.14 -16.98
CA ARG A 146 5.47 -17.94 -17.13
C ARG A 146 4.98 -16.78 -16.26
N LEU A 147 3.66 -16.57 -16.16
CA LEU A 147 3.10 -15.52 -15.31
C LEU A 147 3.28 -15.84 -13.83
N ALA A 148 3.15 -17.11 -13.41
CA ALA A 148 3.41 -17.53 -12.04
C ALA A 148 4.87 -17.25 -11.63
N GLU A 149 5.83 -17.69 -12.43
CA GLU A 149 7.27 -17.45 -12.19
C GLU A 149 7.57 -15.94 -12.08
N TYR A 150 6.94 -15.13 -12.93
CA TYR A 150 7.10 -13.68 -12.89
C TYR A 150 6.51 -13.06 -11.61
N LEU A 151 5.33 -13.47 -11.19
CA LEU A 151 4.71 -13.01 -9.94
C LEU A 151 5.56 -13.37 -8.72
N ASP A 152 6.18 -14.56 -8.71
CA ASP A 152 7.09 -14.98 -7.64
C ASP A 152 8.32 -14.06 -7.58
N ILE A 153 8.92 -13.74 -8.74
CA ILE A 153 10.08 -12.82 -8.82
C ILE A 153 9.68 -11.41 -8.31
N LEU A 154 8.54 -10.89 -8.73
CA LEU A 154 8.06 -9.60 -8.27
C LEU A 154 7.79 -9.58 -6.77
N THR A 155 7.14 -10.63 -6.26
CA THR A 155 6.86 -10.77 -4.83
C THR A 155 8.14 -10.77 -4.01
N GLU A 156 9.17 -11.49 -4.46
CA GLU A 156 10.48 -11.50 -3.81
C GLU A 156 11.19 -10.14 -3.88
N ASN A 157 11.07 -9.41 -4.99
CA ASN A 157 11.66 -8.08 -5.13
C ASN A 157 11.02 -7.08 -4.17
N PHE A 158 9.68 -7.07 -4.06
CA PHE A 158 8.99 -6.20 -3.10
C PHE A 158 9.27 -6.61 -1.64
N LYS A 159 9.36 -7.90 -1.34
CA LYS A 159 9.76 -8.38 0.00
C LYS A 159 11.19 -7.95 0.36
N LYS A 160 12.13 -7.97 -0.58
CA LYS A 160 13.49 -7.46 -0.38
C LYS A 160 13.53 -5.95 -0.10
N ALA A 161 12.55 -5.22 -0.63
CA ALA A 161 12.31 -3.80 -0.33
C ALA A 161 11.49 -3.59 0.97
N GLU A 162 11.34 -4.63 1.80
CA GLU A 162 10.61 -4.61 3.09
C GLU A 162 9.10 -4.30 2.95
N ILE A 163 8.51 -4.53 1.78
CA ILE A 163 7.10 -4.33 1.53
C ILE A 163 6.35 -5.66 1.73
N ILE A 164 5.26 -5.61 2.51
CA ILE A 164 4.37 -6.76 2.70
C ILE A 164 3.68 -7.08 1.37
N THR A 165 4.06 -8.19 0.76
CA THR A 165 3.58 -8.54 -0.58
C THR A 165 3.13 -10.00 -0.64
N SER A 166 2.00 -10.22 -1.30
CA SER A 166 1.51 -11.54 -1.65
C SER A 166 1.01 -11.56 -3.10
N SER A 167 1.13 -12.70 -3.75
CA SER A 167 0.62 -12.91 -5.11
C SER A 167 -0.19 -14.20 -5.18
N THR A 168 -1.18 -14.19 -6.05
CA THR A 168 -2.00 -15.36 -6.35
C THR A 168 -2.30 -15.37 -7.84
N LEU A 169 -2.20 -16.53 -8.48
CA LEU A 169 -2.56 -16.71 -9.86
C LEU A 169 -3.93 -17.38 -9.97
N ILE A 170 -4.86 -16.72 -10.62
CA ILE A 170 -6.22 -17.23 -10.84
C ILE A 170 -6.39 -17.56 -12.32
N LYS A 171 -6.86 -18.77 -12.59
CA LYS A 171 -7.28 -19.19 -13.92
C LYS A 171 -8.75 -18.87 -14.09
N GLY A 172 -9.07 -18.03 -15.06
CA GLY A 172 -10.44 -17.61 -15.32
C GLY A 172 -10.69 -17.41 -16.80
N LYS A 173 -11.97 -17.28 -17.17
CA LYS A 173 -12.40 -16.94 -18.53
C LYS A 173 -12.60 -15.44 -18.69
N ASP A 174 -13.01 -14.76 -17.62
CA ASP A 174 -13.32 -13.34 -17.58
C ASP A 174 -12.50 -12.65 -16.47
N LEU A 175 -11.75 -11.63 -16.87
CA LEU A 175 -10.93 -10.82 -15.97
C LEU A 175 -11.80 -10.01 -15.00
N THR A 176 -12.89 -9.42 -15.51
CA THR A 176 -13.79 -8.56 -14.71
C THR A 176 -14.45 -9.35 -13.58
N GLU A 177 -14.99 -10.52 -13.90
CA GLU A 177 -15.61 -11.40 -12.91
C GLU A 177 -14.57 -11.90 -11.88
N THR A 178 -13.40 -12.32 -12.36
CA THR A 178 -12.31 -12.77 -11.49
C THR A 178 -11.88 -11.68 -10.51
N MET A 179 -11.77 -10.44 -10.96
CA MET A 179 -11.41 -9.31 -10.10
C MET A 179 -12.52 -8.96 -9.12
N ALA A 180 -13.79 -8.99 -9.53
CA ALA A 180 -14.92 -8.74 -8.64
C ALA A 180 -14.97 -9.76 -7.48
N VAL A 181 -14.86 -11.05 -7.79
CA VAL A 181 -14.80 -12.11 -6.77
C VAL A 181 -13.58 -11.95 -5.85
N SER A 182 -12.43 -11.58 -6.42
CA SER A 182 -11.21 -11.35 -5.64
C SER A 182 -11.36 -10.18 -4.67
N MET A 183 -11.96 -9.06 -5.11
CA MET A 183 -12.25 -7.90 -4.25
C MET A 183 -13.18 -8.27 -3.10
N GLN A 184 -14.25 -9.03 -3.38
CA GLN A 184 -15.17 -9.51 -2.34
C GLN A 184 -14.46 -10.44 -1.35
N ALA A 185 -13.72 -11.43 -1.81
CA ALA A 185 -13.00 -12.37 -0.96
C ALA A 185 -11.96 -11.68 -0.07
N LEU A 186 -11.24 -10.70 -0.62
CA LEU A 186 -10.20 -9.97 0.09
C LEU A 186 -10.76 -8.90 1.04
N SER A 187 -12.04 -8.51 0.91
CA SER A 187 -12.69 -7.55 1.80
C SER A 187 -12.72 -8.03 3.25
N ALA A 188 -12.74 -9.35 3.48
CA ALA A 188 -12.71 -9.98 4.81
C ALA A 188 -11.30 -10.30 5.29
N SER A 189 -10.25 -10.02 4.51
CA SER A 189 -8.88 -10.34 4.89
C SER A 189 -8.33 -9.37 5.94
N PHE A 190 -7.38 -9.83 6.78
CA PHE A 190 -6.78 -9.01 7.84
C PHE A 190 -6.07 -7.76 7.28
N PHE A 191 -5.24 -7.92 6.25
CA PHE A 191 -4.71 -6.82 5.44
C PHE A 191 -5.63 -6.62 4.24
N ARG A 192 -6.79 -5.99 4.50
CA ARG A 192 -7.76 -5.70 3.46
C ARG A 192 -7.19 -4.65 2.50
N PRO A 193 -7.07 -4.94 1.19
CA PRO A 193 -6.73 -3.91 0.23
C PRO A 193 -7.84 -2.86 0.17
N ASN A 194 -7.45 -1.61 0.05
CA ASN A 194 -8.34 -0.45 -0.02
C ASN A 194 -8.26 0.30 -1.34
N THR A 195 -7.23 0.02 -2.13
CA THR A 195 -6.96 0.74 -3.37
C THR A 195 -6.66 -0.23 -4.50
N LEU A 196 -7.42 -0.15 -5.58
CA LEU A 196 -7.15 -0.86 -6.82
C LEU A 196 -6.11 -0.07 -7.64
N PHE A 197 -5.01 -0.69 -8.01
CA PHE A 197 -3.98 -0.07 -8.84
C PHE A 197 -3.92 -0.75 -10.22
N ILE A 198 -4.19 -0.01 -11.27
CA ILE A 198 -4.17 -0.47 -12.66
C ILE A 198 -3.06 0.25 -13.41
N THR A 199 -2.24 -0.50 -14.16
CA THR A 199 -1.31 0.06 -15.13
C THR A 199 -1.93 -0.03 -16.52
N LEU A 200 -2.11 1.11 -17.16
CA LEU A 200 -2.77 1.21 -18.46
C LEU A 200 -1.72 1.35 -19.57
N GLU A 201 -1.29 0.23 -20.12
CA GLU A 201 -0.38 0.20 -21.29
C GLU A 201 -1.07 0.66 -22.58
N ASP A 202 -0.31 0.83 -23.66
CA ASP A 202 -0.85 1.26 -24.98
C ASP A 202 -1.80 0.23 -25.65
N ASN A 203 -1.97 -0.94 -25.05
CA ASN A 203 -2.83 -1.99 -25.56
C ASN A 203 -4.29 -1.81 -25.12
N ALA A 204 -5.16 -1.42 -26.05
CA ALA A 204 -6.59 -1.18 -25.79
C ALA A 204 -7.45 -2.44 -25.61
N ASN A 205 -6.89 -3.65 -25.74
CA ASN A 205 -7.67 -4.90 -25.71
C ASN A 205 -8.38 -5.15 -24.38
N LEU A 206 -7.88 -4.56 -23.30
CA LEU A 206 -8.42 -4.72 -21.95
C LEU A 206 -9.23 -3.52 -21.46
N ASP A 207 -9.41 -2.49 -22.28
CA ASP A 207 -10.06 -1.25 -21.85
C ASP A 207 -11.47 -1.46 -21.34
N LYS A 208 -12.25 -2.30 -22.02
CA LYS A 208 -13.60 -2.64 -21.56
C LYS A 208 -13.56 -3.31 -20.19
N ASN A 209 -12.67 -4.29 -20.01
CA ASN A 209 -12.54 -4.98 -18.72
C ASN A 209 -12.10 -4.01 -17.62
N TYR A 210 -11.15 -3.13 -17.90
CA TYR A 210 -10.68 -2.16 -16.90
C TYR A 210 -11.75 -1.12 -16.55
N ASN A 211 -12.56 -0.65 -17.52
CA ASN A 211 -13.70 0.21 -17.23
C ASN A 211 -14.70 -0.48 -16.28
N ASP A 212 -15.08 -1.73 -16.57
CA ASP A 212 -15.99 -2.50 -15.76
C ASP A 212 -15.41 -2.80 -14.36
N ILE A 213 -14.10 -3.07 -14.26
CA ILE A 213 -13.41 -3.31 -12.98
C ILE A 213 -13.39 -2.05 -12.12
N VAL A 214 -13.15 -0.88 -12.70
CA VAL A 214 -13.16 0.41 -11.99
C VAL A 214 -14.54 0.70 -11.40
N LEU A 215 -15.60 0.49 -12.17
CA LEU A 215 -16.97 0.66 -11.68
C LEU A 215 -17.27 -0.28 -10.50
N ARG A 216 -16.91 -1.56 -10.61
CA ARG A 216 -17.10 -2.53 -9.52
C ARG A 216 -16.22 -2.23 -8.31
N ALA A 217 -15.00 -1.72 -8.50
CA ALA A 217 -14.13 -1.32 -7.39
C ALA A 217 -14.78 -0.21 -6.55
N ALA A 218 -15.39 0.79 -7.20
CA ALA A 218 -16.13 1.84 -6.51
C ALA A 218 -17.33 1.28 -5.73
N GLU A 219 -18.10 0.34 -6.30
CA GLU A 219 -19.20 -0.35 -5.62
C GLU A 219 -18.73 -1.11 -4.36
N PHE A 220 -17.54 -1.70 -4.38
CA PHE A 220 -16.97 -2.42 -3.23
C PHE A 220 -16.21 -1.50 -2.25
N GLY A 221 -16.22 -0.20 -2.47
CA GLY A 221 -15.57 0.79 -1.62
C GLY A 221 -14.04 0.74 -1.69
N PHE A 222 -13.48 0.47 -2.86
CA PHE A 222 -12.07 0.62 -3.17
C PHE A 222 -11.83 1.98 -3.81
N GLY A 223 -10.79 2.67 -3.36
CA GLY A 223 -10.20 3.74 -4.14
C GLY A 223 -9.55 3.17 -5.41
N VAL A 224 -9.50 3.93 -6.47
CA VAL A 224 -8.89 3.48 -7.72
C VAL A 224 -7.74 4.38 -8.11
N VAL A 225 -6.65 3.78 -8.51
CA VAL A 225 -5.46 4.46 -9.06
C VAL A 225 -5.15 3.85 -10.43
N VAL A 226 -5.23 4.65 -11.47
CA VAL A 226 -4.89 4.24 -12.84
C VAL A 226 -3.62 4.97 -13.26
N TYR A 227 -2.55 4.23 -13.45
CA TYR A 227 -1.28 4.75 -13.95
C TYR A 227 -1.20 4.60 -15.46
N VAL A 228 -1.01 5.72 -16.14
CA VAL A 228 -0.82 5.77 -17.60
C VAL A 228 0.63 6.19 -17.88
N PRO A 229 1.52 5.26 -18.22
CA PRO A 229 2.90 5.59 -18.54
C PRO A 229 3.00 6.31 -19.89
N TYR A 230 3.76 7.39 -19.96
CA TYR A 230 4.13 7.99 -21.22
C TYR A 230 5.45 7.41 -21.72
N GLY A 231 5.37 6.56 -22.74
CA GLY A 231 6.45 5.66 -23.15
C GLY A 231 7.79 6.32 -23.52
N LYS A 232 7.80 7.62 -23.89
CA LYS A 232 9.02 8.35 -24.22
C LYS A 232 9.79 8.85 -23.00
N VAL A 233 9.15 9.13 -21.89
CA VAL A 233 9.71 9.82 -20.73
C VAL A 233 9.64 8.96 -19.46
N GLY A 234 8.70 8.03 -19.37
CA GLY A 234 8.46 7.25 -18.16
C GLY A 234 8.13 8.16 -16.97
N LEU A 235 8.85 8.01 -15.85
CA LEU A 235 8.71 8.85 -14.65
C LEU A 235 9.70 10.05 -14.64
N GLY A 236 10.38 10.32 -15.77
CA GLY A 236 11.31 11.43 -15.90
C GLY A 236 12.46 11.39 -14.87
N LEU A 237 12.77 12.55 -14.30
CA LEU A 237 13.82 12.73 -13.28
C LEU A 237 13.30 12.62 -11.84
N GLU A 238 12.00 12.39 -11.66
CA GLU A 238 11.34 12.31 -10.35
C GLU A 238 11.51 13.60 -9.49
N ASN A 239 11.63 14.75 -10.15
CA ASN A 239 11.93 16.04 -9.50
C ASN A 239 10.70 16.96 -9.36
N ARG A 240 9.70 16.79 -10.20
CA ARG A 240 8.53 17.66 -10.28
C ARG A 240 7.24 16.84 -10.35
N LEU A 241 6.33 17.14 -9.44
CA LEU A 241 5.03 16.50 -9.32
C LEU A 241 3.93 17.56 -9.41
N ASN A 242 3.00 17.41 -10.32
CA ASN A 242 1.78 18.22 -10.38
C ASN A 242 0.62 17.45 -9.78
N LEU A 243 -0.08 18.06 -8.85
CA LEU A 243 -1.34 17.61 -8.31
C LEU A 243 -2.45 18.53 -8.81
N TRP A 244 -3.37 18.00 -9.58
CA TRP A 244 -4.53 18.73 -10.08
C TRP A 244 -5.68 18.60 -9.10
N LEU A 245 -6.22 19.70 -8.65
CA LEU A 245 -7.43 19.77 -7.84
C LEU A 245 -8.55 20.40 -8.67
N THR A 246 -9.44 19.55 -9.12
CA THR A 246 -10.60 19.92 -9.94
C THR A 246 -11.86 19.68 -9.12
N ASN A 247 -12.94 20.36 -9.45
CA ASN A 247 -14.28 20.14 -8.85
C ASN A 247 -14.30 20.09 -7.30
N VAL A 248 -13.51 20.95 -6.65
CA VAL A 248 -13.47 21.00 -5.20
C VAL A 248 -14.80 21.55 -4.65
N PRO A 249 -15.52 20.83 -3.78
CA PRO A 249 -16.79 21.29 -3.23
C PRO A 249 -16.63 22.55 -2.39
N GLN A 250 -17.58 23.49 -2.46
CA GLN A 250 -17.54 24.71 -1.64
C GLN A 250 -17.61 24.40 -0.13
N ASP A 251 -18.25 23.32 0.26
CA ASP A 251 -18.43 22.88 1.64
C ASP A 251 -17.36 21.88 2.13
N TRP A 252 -16.21 21.77 1.42
CA TRP A 252 -15.13 20.85 1.73
C TRP A 252 -14.63 20.91 3.18
N GLN A 253 -14.65 22.10 3.78
CA GLN A 253 -14.23 22.31 5.17
C GLN A 253 -15.19 21.67 6.17
N THR A 254 -16.49 21.76 5.91
CA THR A 254 -17.54 21.22 6.80
C THR A 254 -17.62 19.70 6.68
N LYS A 255 -17.46 19.21 5.46
CA LYS A 255 -17.49 17.77 5.18
C LYS A 255 -16.17 17.07 5.50
N MET A 256 -15.09 17.81 5.76
CA MET A 256 -13.73 17.28 5.94
C MET A 256 -13.31 16.35 4.79
N HIS A 257 -13.67 16.75 3.55
CA HIS A 257 -13.43 15.98 2.34
C HIS A 257 -13.26 16.91 1.14
N VAL A 258 -12.22 16.70 0.34
CA VAL A 258 -11.87 17.57 -0.80
C VAL A 258 -12.53 17.08 -2.11
N GLY A 259 -13.68 16.47 -2.00
CA GLY A 259 -14.36 15.86 -3.14
C GLY A 259 -13.69 14.56 -3.57
N ASN A 260 -13.52 14.35 -4.88
CA ASN A 260 -12.84 13.18 -5.44
C ASN A 260 -11.32 13.37 -5.53
N ASN A 261 -10.73 14.19 -4.64
CA ASN A 261 -9.31 14.56 -4.70
C ASN A 261 -8.49 13.99 -3.52
N ASP A 262 -9.14 13.43 -2.49
CA ASP A 262 -8.43 12.99 -1.27
C ASP A 262 -7.38 11.92 -1.55
N LEU A 263 -7.70 10.90 -2.35
CA LEU A 263 -6.76 9.86 -2.75
C LEU A 263 -5.60 10.43 -3.59
N GLY A 264 -5.89 11.38 -4.47
CA GLY A 264 -4.89 12.11 -5.26
C GLY A 264 -3.93 12.90 -4.37
N ILE A 265 -4.45 13.63 -3.39
CA ILE A 265 -3.66 14.38 -2.41
C ILE A 265 -2.77 13.43 -1.61
N LEU A 266 -3.34 12.37 -1.02
CA LEU A 266 -2.59 11.39 -0.22
C LEU A 266 -1.49 10.71 -1.04
N SER A 267 -1.80 10.32 -2.29
CA SER A 267 -0.83 9.75 -3.22
C SER A 267 0.30 10.72 -3.54
N SER A 268 -0.04 11.99 -3.77
CA SER A 268 0.95 13.04 -4.07
C SER A 268 1.92 13.28 -2.91
N LEU A 269 1.42 13.29 -1.68
CA LEU A 269 2.24 13.46 -0.48
C LEU A 269 3.20 12.28 -0.27
N LEU A 270 2.75 11.05 -0.51
CA LEU A 270 3.59 9.86 -0.43
C LEU A 270 4.70 9.87 -1.49
N ILE A 271 4.35 10.15 -2.74
CA ILE A 271 5.32 10.23 -3.84
C ILE A 271 6.29 11.37 -3.59
N GLN A 272 5.81 12.56 -3.21
CA GLN A 272 6.64 13.71 -2.91
C GLN A 272 7.67 13.41 -1.83
N LYS A 273 7.25 12.75 -0.75
CA LYS A 273 8.13 12.34 0.35
C LYS A 273 9.23 11.37 -0.11
N ASN A 274 8.87 10.38 -0.93
CA ASN A 274 9.79 9.33 -1.36
C ASN A 274 10.73 9.79 -2.48
N TRP A 275 10.25 10.61 -3.41
CA TRP A 275 11.07 11.22 -4.47
C TRP A 275 11.84 12.44 -3.99
N LYS A 276 11.42 13.07 -2.86
CA LYS A 276 11.95 14.36 -2.39
C LYS A 276 11.79 15.46 -3.45
N CYS A 277 10.75 15.37 -4.25
CA CYS A 277 10.48 16.24 -5.38
C CYS A 277 9.76 17.53 -4.97
N LYS A 278 9.66 18.47 -5.92
CA LYS A 278 8.85 19.68 -5.76
C LYS A 278 7.40 19.36 -6.12
N LEU A 279 6.48 19.58 -5.18
CA LEU A 279 5.05 19.44 -5.41
C LEU A 279 4.46 20.79 -5.84
N ARG A 280 3.67 20.75 -6.90
CA ARG A 280 2.87 21.89 -7.36
C ARG A 280 1.39 21.49 -7.40
N VAL A 281 0.56 22.32 -6.79
CA VAL A 281 -0.89 22.17 -6.80
C VAL A 281 -1.47 23.04 -7.92
N LEU A 282 -2.15 22.40 -8.86
CA LEU A 282 -2.83 23.06 -9.98
C LEU A 282 -4.32 23.11 -9.68
N LEU A 283 -4.87 24.31 -9.60
CA LEU A 283 -6.27 24.57 -9.27
C LEU A 283 -6.98 25.04 -10.53
N THR A 284 -8.04 24.37 -10.95
CA THR A 284 -8.86 24.83 -12.06
C THR A 284 -9.94 25.79 -11.58
N LYS A 285 -10.27 26.80 -12.39
CA LYS A 285 -11.42 27.66 -12.15
C LYS A 285 -12.72 26.83 -12.18
N ASN A 286 -13.77 27.33 -11.52
CA ASN A 286 -15.10 26.71 -11.60
C ASN A 286 -15.80 27.05 -12.93
N ASP A 287 -16.98 26.49 -13.18
CA ASP A 287 -17.76 26.72 -14.39
C ASP A 287 -18.21 28.19 -14.58
N GLN A 288 -18.13 29.01 -13.52
CA GLN A 288 -18.42 30.42 -13.55
C GLN A 288 -17.16 31.28 -13.87
N GLY A 289 -16.03 30.64 -14.10
CA GLY A 289 -14.74 31.28 -14.39
C GLY A 289 -14.07 31.91 -13.15
N GLU A 290 -14.60 31.64 -11.95
CA GLU A 290 -14.02 32.08 -10.70
C GLU A 290 -12.98 31.09 -10.18
N ALA A 291 -11.98 31.59 -9.48
CA ALA A 291 -11.05 30.72 -8.76
C ALA A 291 -11.81 29.87 -7.72
N PRO A 292 -11.57 28.56 -7.64
CA PRO A 292 -12.28 27.67 -6.74
C PRO A 292 -12.07 28.03 -5.26
N PHE A 293 -11.01 28.79 -5.02
CA PHE A 293 -10.64 29.26 -3.70
C PHE A 293 -10.26 30.72 -3.73
N ASN A 294 -10.77 31.49 -2.78
CA ASN A 294 -10.14 32.78 -2.46
C ASN A 294 -8.76 32.46 -1.76
N PRO A 295 -7.83 33.45 -1.70
CA PRO A 295 -6.50 33.25 -1.13
C PRO A 295 -6.53 32.66 0.30
N TRP A 296 -7.52 33.02 1.09
CA TRP A 296 -7.72 32.52 2.45
C TRP A 296 -8.06 31.01 2.49
N ASN A 297 -8.92 30.56 1.60
CA ASN A 297 -9.29 29.15 1.50
C ASN A 297 -8.15 28.29 0.98
N ILE A 298 -7.30 28.80 0.10
CA ILE A 298 -6.09 28.13 -0.35
C ILE A 298 -5.15 27.91 0.83
N GLN A 299 -4.87 28.95 1.61
CA GLN A 299 -4.01 28.83 2.79
C GLN A 299 -4.58 27.82 3.79
N LYS A 300 -5.88 27.87 4.04
CA LYS A 300 -6.54 26.93 4.94
C LYS A 300 -6.46 25.49 4.44
N LEU A 301 -6.59 25.26 3.14
CA LEU A 301 -6.39 23.93 2.54
C LEU A 301 -4.95 23.45 2.77
N TYR A 302 -3.96 24.32 2.57
CA TYR A 302 -2.55 23.98 2.82
C TYR A 302 -2.29 23.58 4.27
N ASP A 303 -2.88 24.30 5.22
CA ASP A 303 -2.73 24.04 6.65
C ASP A 303 -3.42 22.73 7.05
N MET A 304 -4.63 22.46 6.53
CA MET A 304 -5.40 21.26 6.85
C MET A 304 -4.84 20.00 6.20
N VAL A 305 -4.35 20.08 4.97
CA VAL A 305 -3.67 18.96 4.29
C VAL A 305 -2.23 18.78 4.82
N ARG A 306 -1.67 19.82 5.43
CA ARG A 306 -0.25 19.87 5.84
C ARG A 306 0.71 19.66 4.67
N PHE A 307 0.47 20.40 3.58
CA PHE A 307 1.39 20.36 2.46
C PHE A 307 2.82 20.77 2.88
N PRO A 308 3.87 20.16 2.27
CA PRO A 308 5.25 20.60 2.50
C PRO A 308 5.45 22.09 2.26
N ALA A 309 6.28 22.75 3.05
CA ALA A 309 6.48 24.21 3.00
C ALA A 309 6.95 24.74 1.63
N ASN A 310 7.58 23.89 0.81
CA ASN A 310 8.03 24.23 -0.55
C ASN A 310 7.00 23.93 -1.64
N THR A 311 5.77 23.59 -1.27
CA THR A 311 4.68 23.38 -2.23
C THR A 311 4.24 24.71 -2.82
N THR A 312 4.11 24.76 -4.13
CA THR A 312 3.62 25.94 -4.85
C THR A 312 2.22 25.66 -5.43
N HIS A 313 1.47 26.69 -5.75
CA HIS A 313 0.20 26.54 -6.45
C HIS A 313 0.11 27.44 -7.68
N GLN A 314 -0.74 27.05 -8.61
CA GLN A 314 -1.07 27.82 -9.81
C GLN A 314 -2.55 27.64 -10.12
N ILE A 315 -3.22 28.70 -10.50
CA ILE A 315 -4.62 28.67 -10.94
C ILE A 315 -4.62 28.61 -12.46
N LEU A 316 -5.34 27.64 -13.01
CA LEU A 316 -5.46 27.36 -14.43
C LEU A 316 -6.88 27.69 -14.93
N PRO A 317 -7.08 27.84 -16.25
CA PRO A 317 -8.41 27.98 -16.86
C PRO A 317 -9.35 26.83 -16.46
N ASN A 318 -10.67 27.04 -16.66
CA ASN A 318 -11.66 25.99 -16.45
C ASN A 318 -11.69 24.99 -17.60
N ASP A 319 -11.49 25.47 -18.84
CA ASP A 319 -11.42 24.58 -19.98
C ASP A 319 -10.24 23.60 -19.83
N ARG A 320 -10.53 22.33 -19.95
CA ARG A 320 -9.53 21.28 -19.70
C ARG A 320 -8.39 21.29 -20.71
N ASP A 321 -8.68 21.54 -21.98
CA ASP A 321 -7.66 21.52 -23.02
C ASP A 321 -6.76 22.76 -22.89
N GLU A 322 -7.32 23.93 -22.58
CA GLU A 322 -6.59 25.14 -22.29
C GLU A 322 -5.74 25.00 -21.01
N ALA A 323 -6.32 24.42 -19.95
CA ALA A 323 -5.59 24.13 -18.71
C ALA A 323 -4.42 23.16 -18.93
N ILE A 324 -4.55 22.15 -19.79
CA ILE A 324 -3.47 21.25 -20.16
C ILE A 324 -2.36 21.99 -20.90
N GLU A 325 -2.70 22.89 -21.83
CA GLU A 325 -1.72 23.68 -22.59
C GLU A 325 -0.96 24.66 -21.70
N GLU A 326 -1.64 25.30 -20.74
CA GLU A 326 -1.03 26.24 -19.80
C GLU A 326 -0.30 25.55 -18.63
N SER A 327 -0.49 24.25 -18.47
CA SER A 327 0.07 23.53 -17.33
C SER A 327 1.59 23.47 -17.41
N PRO A 328 2.28 23.73 -16.30
CA PRO A 328 3.73 23.63 -16.29
C PRO A 328 4.19 22.18 -16.31
N SER A 329 5.30 21.92 -17.00
CA SER A 329 5.88 20.58 -17.13
C SER A 329 6.19 19.92 -15.79
N ALA A 330 5.92 18.61 -15.70
CA ALA A 330 6.22 17.77 -14.56
C ALA A 330 6.72 16.40 -15.00
N ASP A 331 7.24 15.62 -14.07
CA ASP A 331 7.63 14.22 -14.32
C ASP A 331 6.45 13.27 -14.13
N LEU A 332 5.48 13.69 -13.30
CA LEU A 332 4.22 12.98 -13.10
C LEU A 332 3.10 13.99 -12.83
N ASN A 333 1.94 13.77 -13.45
CA ASN A 333 0.71 14.49 -13.14
C ASN A 333 -0.24 13.56 -12.38
N ILE A 334 -0.82 14.04 -11.28
CA ILE A 334 -1.86 13.34 -10.50
C ILE A 334 -3.14 14.12 -10.63
N MET A 335 -4.22 13.46 -11.04
CA MET A 335 -5.53 14.10 -11.23
C MET A 335 -6.66 13.10 -10.99
N GLU A 336 -7.85 13.63 -10.69
CA GLU A 336 -9.04 12.79 -10.59
C GLU A 336 -9.41 12.14 -11.93
N ILE A 337 -10.04 10.97 -11.89
CA ILE A 337 -10.69 10.37 -13.06
C ILE A 337 -11.91 11.24 -13.37
N PRO A 338 -11.99 11.86 -14.57
CA PRO A 338 -13.13 12.69 -14.92
C PRO A 338 -14.42 11.87 -15.01
N ASP A 339 -15.53 12.49 -14.65
CA ASP A 339 -16.84 11.88 -14.80
C ASP A 339 -17.05 11.32 -16.22
N LYS A 340 -17.53 10.08 -16.32
CA LYS A 340 -17.76 9.36 -17.57
C LYS A 340 -16.53 9.13 -18.44
N ALA A 341 -15.32 9.45 -17.99
CA ALA A 341 -14.09 9.13 -18.74
C ALA A 341 -13.87 7.63 -18.77
N ASN A 342 -13.41 7.15 -19.92
CA ASN A 342 -13.00 5.76 -20.14
C ASN A 342 -11.47 5.64 -20.25
N MET A 343 -10.95 4.42 -20.29
CA MET A 343 -9.51 4.17 -20.36
C MET A 343 -8.83 4.82 -21.59
N LYS A 344 -9.56 4.97 -22.68
CA LYS A 344 -9.05 5.65 -23.89
C LYS A 344 -8.84 7.14 -23.64
N ASP A 345 -9.81 7.80 -22.96
CA ASP A 345 -9.74 9.21 -22.65
C ASP A 345 -8.55 9.52 -21.74
N LEU A 346 -8.28 8.63 -20.75
CA LEU A 346 -7.12 8.77 -19.86
C LEU A 346 -5.79 8.69 -20.64
N ARG A 347 -5.68 7.79 -21.61
CA ARG A 347 -4.49 7.75 -22.49
C ARG A 347 -4.35 9.01 -23.36
N GLU A 348 -5.45 9.52 -23.87
CA GLU A 348 -5.44 10.75 -24.67
C GLU A 348 -4.97 11.96 -23.84
N MET A 349 -5.44 12.08 -22.60
CA MET A 349 -4.97 13.11 -21.67
C MET A 349 -3.47 13.00 -21.38
N ALA A 350 -2.96 11.81 -21.09
CA ALA A 350 -1.53 11.60 -20.88
C ALA A 350 -0.70 11.94 -22.13
N LYS A 351 -1.23 11.67 -23.33
CA LYS A 351 -0.60 12.06 -24.59
C LYS A 351 -0.59 13.58 -24.81
N LYS A 352 -1.68 14.29 -24.47
CA LYS A 352 -1.74 15.75 -24.54
C LYS A 352 -0.76 16.41 -23.58
N LEU A 353 -0.70 15.91 -22.34
CA LEU A 353 0.27 16.36 -21.32
C LEU A 353 1.73 15.98 -21.62
N LYS A 354 1.95 15.02 -22.52
CA LYS A 354 3.28 14.47 -22.87
C LYS A 354 4.05 13.96 -21.66
N THR A 355 3.34 13.49 -20.65
CA THR A 355 3.87 13.07 -19.35
C THR A 355 3.08 11.89 -18.81
N SER A 356 3.72 11.04 -18.02
CA SER A 356 3.02 9.98 -17.30
C SER A 356 1.99 10.57 -16.34
N CYS A 357 0.84 9.94 -16.26
CA CYS A 357 -0.27 10.41 -15.44
C CYS A 357 -0.72 9.35 -14.45
N LEU A 358 -1.15 9.79 -13.27
CA LEU A 358 -1.79 8.99 -12.25
C LEU A 358 -3.20 9.53 -12.05
N PHE A 359 -4.19 8.76 -12.45
CA PHE A 359 -5.59 9.14 -12.28
C PHE A 359 -6.16 8.45 -11.05
N THR A 360 -6.90 9.19 -10.23
CA THR A 360 -7.45 8.70 -8.95
C THR A 360 -8.97 8.81 -8.90
N LEU A 361 -9.60 7.85 -8.23
CA LEU A 361 -11.02 7.87 -7.88
C LEU A 361 -11.15 7.46 -6.43
N ASP A 362 -11.74 8.33 -5.62
CA ASP A 362 -11.89 8.11 -4.19
C ASP A 362 -12.96 7.05 -3.88
N SER A 363 -12.76 6.29 -2.81
CA SER A 363 -13.80 5.38 -2.30
C SER A 363 -14.77 6.05 -1.33
N GLY A 364 -14.46 7.29 -0.92
CA GLY A 364 -15.16 7.99 0.16
C GLY A 364 -14.70 7.60 1.58
N ASN A 365 -13.69 6.74 1.69
CA ASN A 365 -13.09 6.36 2.98
C ASN A 365 -11.74 7.04 3.21
N GLU A 366 -11.20 7.69 2.20
CA GLU A 366 -9.99 8.50 2.25
C GLU A 366 -10.32 9.88 2.85
N SER A 367 -9.41 10.43 3.64
CA SER A 367 -9.44 11.82 4.05
C SER A 367 -8.03 12.36 4.06
N ALA A 368 -7.79 13.39 3.25
CA ALA A 368 -6.52 14.09 3.21
C ALA A 368 -6.43 15.21 4.27
N LEU A 369 -7.54 15.57 4.87
CA LEU A 369 -7.62 16.62 5.87
C LEU A 369 -7.35 16.09 7.27
N VAL A 370 -6.59 16.83 8.09
CA VAL A 370 -6.16 16.44 9.45
C VAL A 370 -6.63 17.45 10.48
#